data_37141714f6ed392d6965f9061768defd
#
_entry.id   37141714f6ed392d6965f9061768defd
#
_cell.length_a   1.000
_cell.length_b   1.000
_cell.length_c   1.000
_cell.angle_alpha   90.00
_cell.angle_beta   90.00
_cell.angle_gamma   90.00
#
_symmetry.space_group_name_H-M   'P 1'
#
loop_
_entity.id
_entity.type
_entity.pdbx_description
1 polymer ?
#
loop_
_entity_poly.entity_id
_entity_poly.type
_entity_poly.pdbx_seq_one_letter_code
_entity_poly.pdbx_strand_id
1 'polypeptide(L)'
;MIGRLTGLLAEKNPPEVLLDCNGVGYEVLVPMSTFYNLPGLGEKVSLLTHFVVREDAQILYGFGHAAERAAFRQLIKISGVGPRTALSVLSGMSVEDLAQAVTTQEPGRIIKVPGIGKKTAERLLLELKGKLGADIGVHVNVGTDSQSDILQALVALGYSDRDAALALKALPKDIGVSDGIKSALKALAK
;
A
#
# COMPACT_ATOMS: atom_id res chain seq x y z
N MET A 1 -8.47 16.67 -1.92
CA MET A 1 -7.49 15.57 -2.08
C MET A 1 -7.78 14.86 -3.40
N ILE A 2 -6.76 14.57 -4.22
CA ILE A 2 -6.91 13.84 -5.50
C ILE A 2 -6.55 12.38 -5.24
N GLY A 3 -7.53 11.47 -5.28
CA GLY A 3 -7.35 10.06 -4.92
C GLY A 3 -7.18 9.11 -6.10
N ARG A 4 -7.57 9.53 -7.30
CA ARG A 4 -7.44 8.80 -8.57
C ARG A 4 -7.52 9.76 -9.74
N LEU A 5 -6.71 9.52 -10.76
CA LEU A 5 -6.80 10.18 -12.05
C LEU A 5 -7.05 9.13 -13.14
N THR A 6 -7.92 9.48 -14.09
CA THR A 6 -8.19 8.65 -15.26
C THR A 6 -8.18 9.56 -16.47
N GLY A 7 -7.30 9.30 -17.43
CA GLY A 7 -7.12 10.11 -18.61
C GLY A 7 -6.35 9.38 -19.70
N LEU A 8 -5.93 10.11 -20.72
CA LEU A 8 -5.04 9.62 -21.77
C LEU A 8 -3.58 9.85 -21.33
N LEU A 9 -2.72 8.88 -21.57
CA LEU A 9 -1.29 9.01 -21.32
C LEU A 9 -0.68 9.88 -22.43
N ALA A 10 -0.43 11.15 -22.11
CA ALA A 10 0.09 12.12 -23.08
C ALA A 10 1.61 12.07 -23.19
N GLU A 11 2.32 11.94 -22.05
CA GLU A 11 3.78 11.85 -22.01
C GLU A 11 4.26 10.79 -21.04
N LYS A 12 5.47 10.25 -21.33
CA LYS A 12 6.06 9.13 -20.57
C LYS A 12 7.57 9.36 -20.43
N ASN A 13 7.96 10.15 -19.42
CA ASN A 13 9.35 10.55 -19.13
C ASN A 13 9.74 10.11 -17.71
N PRO A 14 10.32 8.91 -17.50
CA PRO A 14 10.48 8.34 -16.17
C PRO A 14 11.28 9.26 -15.22
N PRO A 15 10.87 9.41 -13.97
CA PRO A 15 9.72 8.76 -13.32
C PRO A 15 8.38 9.51 -13.48
N GLU A 16 8.33 10.52 -14.34
CA GLU A 16 7.16 11.40 -14.57
C GLU A 16 6.35 10.96 -15.76
N VAL A 17 5.04 11.08 -15.64
CA VAL A 17 4.07 10.90 -16.72
C VAL A 17 3.09 12.05 -16.74
N LEU A 18 2.61 12.42 -17.94
CA LEU A 18 1.55 13.40 -18.13
C LEU A 18 0.24 12.69 -18.49
N LEU A 19 -0.79 12.94 -17.70
CA LEU A 19 -2.15 12.44 -17.96
C LEU A 19 -3.05 13.60 -18.42
N ASP A 20 -3.58 13.51 -19.62
CA ASP A 20 -4.65 14.41 -20.08
C ASP A 20 -6.00 13.90 -19.57
N CYS A 21 -6.57 14.65 -18.65
CA CYS A 21 -7.90 14.41 -18.08
C CYS A 21 -8.88 15.47 -18.62
N ASN A 22 -9.39 15.26 -19.84
CA ASN A 22 -10.32 16.15 -20.55
C ASN A 22 -9.76 17.57 -20.74
N GLY A 23 -8.54 17.70 -21.23
CA GLY A 23 -7.89 18.97 -21.51
C GLY A 23 -7.13 19.57 -20.32
N VAL A 24 -7.11 18.90 -19.16
CA VAL A 24 -6.25 19.26 -18.03
C VAL A 24 -5.13 18.24 -17.92
N GLY A 25 -3.88 18.70 -18.13
CA GLY A 25 -2.69 17.86 -17.97
C GLY A 25 -2.25 17.79 -16.52
N TYR A 26 -2.14 16.55 -16.00
CA TYR A 26 -1.60 16.28 -14.67
C TYR A 26 -0.24 15.60 -14.78
N GLU A 27 0.80 16.26 -14.24
CA GLU A 27 2.12 15.65 -14.04
C GLU A 27 2.07 14.74 -12.82
N VAL A 28 2.44 13.48 -12.99
CA VAL A 28 2.35 12.44 -11.95
C VAL A 28 3.66 11.68 -11.87
N LEU A 29 4.27 11.63 -10.69
CA LEU A 29 5.44 10.81 -10.44
C LEU A 29 5.00 9.38 -10.10
N VAL A 30 5.54 8.40 -10.81
CA VAL A 30 5.19 6.99 -10.64
C VAL A 30 6.42 6.15 -10.31
N PRO A 31 6.31 5.08 -9.50
CA PRO A 31 7.41 4.14 -9.31
C PRO A 31 7.67 3.37 -10.61
N MET A 32 8.89 2.86 -10.79
CA MET A 32 9.27 2.16 -12.01
C MET A 32 8.43 0.89 -12.22
N SER A 33 7.97 0.23 -11.15
CA SER A 33 7.01 -0.89 -11.21
C SER A 33 5.71 -0.50 -11.94
N THR A 34 5.13 0.65 -11.59
CA THR A 34 3.96 1.21 -12.30
C THR A 34 4.34 1.64 -13.71
N PHE A 35 5.48 2.36 -13.87
CA PHE A 35 5.90 2.95 -15.15
C PHE A 35 6.03 1.92 -16.28
N TYR A 36 6.65 0.77 -16.01
CA TYR A 36 6.83 -0.31 -16.99
C TYR A 36 5.51 -0.97 -17.41
N ASN A 37 4.49 -0.91 -16.55
CA ASN A 37 3.17 -1.50 -16.81
C ASN A 37 2.17 -0.49 -17.40
N LEU A 38 2.58 0.76 -17.66
CA LEU A 38 1.73 1.74 -18.32
C LEU A 38 1.54 1.40 -19.79
N PRO A 39 0.34 1.70 -20.35
CA PRO A 39 0.04 1.50 -21.75
C PRO A 39 0.86 2.43 -22.66
N GLY A 40 0.60 2.37 -23.97
CA GLY A 40 1.18 3.28 -24.95
C GLY A 40 0.66 4.71 -24.82
N LEU A 41 1.39 5.64 -25.44
CA LEU A 41 0.96 7.04 -25.53
C LEU A 41 -0.38 7.14 -26.27
N GLY A 42 -1.26 8.02 -25.80
CA GLY A 42 -2.62 8.20 -26.33
C GLY A 42 -3.64 7.17 -25.80
N GLU A 43 -3.21 6.16 -25.08
CA GLU A 43 -4.12 5.17 -24.50
C GLU A 43 -4.64 5.60 -23.12
N LYS A 44 -5.83 5.12 -22.78
CA LYS A 44 -6.48 5.44 -21.51
C LYS A 44 -5.83 4.66 -20.35
N VAL A 45 -5.51 5.37 -19.28
CA VAL A 45 -4.96 4.82 -18.06
C VAL A 45 -5.66 5.39 -16.82
N SER A 46 -5.70 4.62 -15.75
CA SER A 46 -6.19 5.04 -14.44
C SER A 46 -5.10 4.80 -13.40
N LEU A 47 -4.68 5.85 -12.70
CA LEU A 47 -3.72 5.79 -11.62
C LEU A 47 -4.39 6.13 -10.28
N LEU A 48 -4.10 5.35 -9.27
CA LEU A 48 -4.41 5.69 -7.88
C LEU A 48 -3.39 6.72 -7.40
N THR A 49 -3.83 7.81 -6.79
CA THR A 49 -2.94 8.92 -6.46
C THR A 49 -2.78 9.18 -4.98
N HIS A 50 -1.65 9.75 -4.64
CA HIS A 50 -1.37 10.39 -3.36
C HIS A 50 -0.88 11.82 -3.65
N PHE A 51 -1.61 12.81 -3.13
CA PHE A 51 -1.32 14.22 -3.34
C PHE A 51 -0.57 14.78 -2.13
N VAL A 52 0.62 15.28 -2.35
CA VAL A 52 1.47 15.93 -1.34
C VAL A 52 1.43 17.43 -1.59
N VAL A 53 1.01 18.17 -0.58
CA VAL A 53 0.96 19.63 -0.60
C VAL A 53 1.99 20.16 0.39
N ARG A 54 2.86 21.04 -0.07
CA ARG A 54 3.83 21.80 0.73
C ARG A 54 3.69 23.28 0.39
N GLU A 55 4.35 24.14 1.13
CA GLU A 55 4.34 25.59 0.86
C GLU A 55 4.92 25.92 -0.52
N ASP A 56 5.93 25.17 -0.95
CA ASP A 56 6.72 25.37 -2.17
C ASP A 56 6.34 24.45 -3.33
N ALA A 57 5.53 23.42 -3.10
CA ALA A 57 5.22 22.43 -4.13
C ALA A 57 3.91 21.66 -3.89
N GLN A 58 3.26 21.32 -5.01
CA GLN A 58 2.12 20.41 -5.06
C GLN A 58 2.48 19.26 -5.99
N ILE A 59 2.62 18.05 -5.43
CA ILE A 59 3.14 16.90 -6.17
C ILE A 59 2.15 15.74 -6.12
N LEU A 60 1.85 15.17 -7.28
CA LEU A 60 1.07 13.95 -7.41
C LEU A 60 1.99 12.74 -7.56
N TYR A 61 1.74 11.73 -6.75
CA TYR A 61 2.35 10.41 -6.86
C TYR A 61 1.28 9.44 -7.34
N GLY A 62 1.58 8.66 -8.39
CA GLY A 62 0.64 7.74 -9.03
C GLY A 62 1.08 6.29 -8.92
N PHE A 63 0.12 5.40 -8.79
CA PHE A 63 0.34 3.97 -8.59
C PHE A 63 -0.63 3.16 -9.44
N GLY A 64 -0.16 2.08 -10.04
CA GLY A 64 -0.98 1.13 -10.80
C GLY A 64 -1.87 0.29 -9.89
N HIS A 65 -1.40 -0.03 -8.68
CA HIS A 65 -2.06 -0.93 -7.75
C HIS A 65 -2.31 -0.28 -6.37
N ALA A 66 -3.39 -0.70 -5.72
CA ALA A 66 -3.74 -0.21 -4.38
C ALA A 66 -2.67 -0.55 -3.33
N ALA A 67 -2.03 -1.71 -3.46
CA ALA A 67 -0.94 -2.15 -2.59
C ALA A 67 0.27 -1.22 -2.65
N GLU A 68 0.68 -0.76 -3.84
CA GLU A 68 1.78 0.19 -4.00
C GLU A 68 1.46 1.52 -3.31
N ARG A 69 0.25 2.05 -3.51
CA ARG A 69 -0.19 3.29 -2.84
C ARG A 69 -0.25 3.15 -1.33
N ALA A 70 -0.71 2.00 -0.83
CA ALA A 70 -0.75 1.72 0.60
C ALA A 70 0.66 1.64 1.19
N ALA A 71 1.58 0.92 0.53
CA ALA A 71 2.99 0.83 0.91
C ALA A 71 3.65 2.22 0.92
N PHE A 72 3.44 3.02 -0.12
CA PHE A 72 3.93 4.40 -0.20
C PHE A 72 3.48 5.24 1.01
N ARG A 73 2.19 5.16 1.35
CA ARG A 73 1.62 5.89 2.49
C ARG A 73 2.18 5.45 3.83
N GLN A 74 2.54 4.18 3.99
CA GLN A 74 3.22 3.71 5.20
C GLN A 74 4.69 4.17 5.24
N LEU A 75 5.38 4.10 4.11
CA LEU A 75 6.77 4.54 3.99
C LEU A 75 6.96 6.02 4.37
N ILE A 76 6.10 6.92 3.87
CA ILE A 76 6.21 8.36 4.14
C ILE A 76 5.88 8.76 5.59
N LYS A 77 5.29 7.86 6.39
CA LYS A 77 5.07 8.09 7.83
C LYS A 77 6.34 7.84 8.66
N ILE A 78 7.35 7.21 8.07
CA ILE A 78 8.60 6.86 8.75
C ILE A 78 9.51 8.08 8.77
N SER A 79 10.02 8.43 9.94
CA SER A 79 10.96 9.54 10.10
C SER A 79 12.22 9.32 9.26
N GLY A 80 12.56 10.30 8.42
CA GLY A 80 13.69 10.24 7.49
C GLY A 80 13.35 9.58 6.12
N VAL A 81 12.10 9.19 5.88
CA VAL A 81 11.64 8.70 4.59
C VAL A 81 10.68 9.71 3.98
N GLY A 82 11.18 10.52 3.07
CA GLY A 82 10.35 11.45 2.30
C GLY A 82 9.65 10.78 1.11
N PRO A 83 8.70 11.47 0.46
CA PRO A 83 7.97 10.92 -0.69
C PRO A 83 8.87 10.45 -1.84
N ARG A 84 9.94 11.18 -2.15
CA ARG A 84 10.91 10.77 -3.19
C ARG A 84 11.65 9.48 -2.81
N THR A 85 12.06 9.36 -1.54
CA THR A 85 12.70 8.14 -1.04
C THR A 85 11.73 6.95 -1.07
N ALA A 86 10.48 7.15 -0.67
CA ALA A 86 9.44 6.12 -0.76
C ALA A 86 9.20 5.67 -2.21
N LEU A 87 9.19 6.62 -3.17
CA LEU A 87 9.10 6.29 -4.59
C LEU A 87 10.29 5.47 -5.07
N SER A 88 11.52 5.80 -4.62
CA SER A 88 12.73 5.04 -4.94
C SER A 88 12.68 3.62 -4.38
N VAL A 89 12.14 3.42 -3.17
CA VAL A 89 11.95 2.07 -2.61
C VAL A 89 11.04 1.24 -3.51
N LEU A 90 9.86 1.77 -3.87
CA LEU A 90 8.89 1.06 -4.73
C LEU A 90 9.34 0.94 -6.19
N SER A 91 10.35 1.71 -6.59
CA SER A 91 11.01 1.55 -7.89
C SER A 91 12.08 0.47 -7.89
N GLY A 92 12.70 0.22 -6.74
CA GLY A 92 13.80 -0.73 -6.58
C GLY A 92 13.37 -2.13 -6.13
N MET A 93 12.15 -2.28 -5.60
CA MET A 93 11.62 -3.58 -5.15
C MET A 93 10.11 -3.61 -5.21
N SER A 94 9.54 -4.80 -5.36
CA SER A 94 8.08 -5.00 -5.29
C SER A 94 7.56 -4.83 -3.86
N VAL A 95 6.24 -4.69 -3.72
CA VAL A 95 5.59 -4.61 -2.40
C VAL A 95 5.79 -5.91 -1.62
N GLU A 96 5.78 -7.04 -2.33
CA GLU A 96 6.02 -8.38 -1.78
C GLU A 96 7.47 -8.53 -1.28
N ASP A 97 8.45 -8.07 -2.07
CA ASP A 97 9.87 -8.06 -1.67
C ASP A 97 10.10 -7.18 -0.43
N LEU A 98 9.44 -6.02 -0.39
CA LEU A 98 9.49 -5.13 0.77
C LEU A 98 8.88 -5.81 2.00
N ALA A 99 7.72 -6.44 1.87
CA ALA A 99 7.07 -7.18 2.95
C ALA A 99 7.95 -8.35 3.44
N GLN A 100 8.59 -9.07 2.52
CA GLN A 100 9.54 -10.13 2.86
C GLN A 100 10.75 -9.58 3.62
N ALA A 101 11.39 -8.50 3.13
CA ALA A 101 12.53 -7.88 3.79
C ALA A 101 12.18 -7.41 5.22
N VAL A 102 10.95 -6.89 5.42
CA VAL A 102 10.45 -6.50 6.74
C VAL A 102 10.25 -7.71 7.65
N THR A 103 9.72 -8.81 7.12
CA THR A 103 9.48 -10.04 7.88
C THR A 103 10.80 -10.71 8.30
N THR A 104 11.76 -10.79 7.38
CA THR A 104 13.08 -11.40 7.62
C THR A 104 14.05 -10.45 8.33
N GLN A 105 13.69 -9.17 8.50
CA GLN A 105 14.54 -8.13 9.08
C GLN A 105 15.89 -7.98 8.34
N GLU A 106 15.86 -8.06 7.01
CA GLU A 106 17.04 -7.97 6.14
C GLU A 106 17.25 -6.56 5.59
N PRO A 107 18.10 -5.72 6.19
CA PRO A 107 18.33 -4.36 5.71
C PRO A 107 19.10 -4.32 4.37
N GLY A 108 19.82 -5.38 4.04
CA GLY A 108 20.69 -5.44 2.87
C GLY A 108 19.99 -5.19 1.53
N ARG A 109 18.73 -5.56 1.39
CA ARG A 109 17.93 -5.28 0.20
C ARG A 109 17.56 -3.80 0.10
N ILE A 110 17.19 -3.19 1.23
CA ILE A 110 16.70 -1.81 1.29
C ILE A 110 17.85 -0.80 1.14
N ILE A 111 19.05 -1.11 1.66
CA ILE A 111 20.25 -0.27 1.54
C ILE A 111 20.69 -0.10 0.08
N LYS A 112 20.35 -1.04 -0.81
CA LYS A 112 20.64 -0.93 -2.24
C LYS A 112 19.84 0.16 -2.94
N VAL A 113 18.76 0.63 -2.32
CA VAL A 113 17.93 1.71 -2.88
C VAL A 113 18.66 3.04 -2.70
N PRO A 114 18.85 3.83 -3.80
CA PRO A 114 19.52 5.11 -3.72
C PRO A 114 18.83 6.06 -2.70
N GLY A 115 19.65 6.70 -1.86
CA GLY A 115 19.16 7.62 -0.84
C GLY A 115 18.77 6.97 0.49
N ILE A 116 18.93 5.65 0.64
CA ILE A 116 18.68 4.95 1.90
C ILE A 116 20.00 4.46 2.52
N GLY A 117 20.35 5.07 3.66
CA GLY A 117 21.47 4.61 4.47
C GLY A 117 21.07 3.49 5.45
N LYS A 118 22.08 2.84 6.05
CA LYS A 118 21.87 1.74 7.00
C LYS A 118 20.90 2.08 8.13
N LYS A 119 21.05 3.25 8.77
CA LYS A 119 20.17 3.69 9.87
C LYS A 119 18.71 3.85 9.44
N THR A 120 18.48 4.39 8.22
CA THR A 120 17.13 4.56 7.67
C THR A 120 16.53 3.21 7.32
N ALA A 121 17.31 2.27 6.76
CA ALA A 121 16.85 0.93 6.44
C ALA A 121 16.45 0.14 7.70
N GLU A 122 17.27 0.17 8.76
CA GLU A 122 16.96 -0.49 10.03
C GLU A 122 15.68 0.07 10.67
N ARG A 123 15.52 1.41 10.67
CA ARG A 123 14.31 2.07 11.16
C ARG A 123 13.09 1.68 10.33
N LEU A 124 13.23 1.66 9.00
CA LEU A 124 12.16 1.28 8.08
C LEU A 124 11.67 -0.15 8.38
N LEU A 125 12.59 -1.11 8.55
CA LEU A 125 12.24 -2.48 8.91
C LEU A 125 11.50 -2.56 10.26
N LEU A 126 11.96 -1.81 11.25
CA LEU A 126 11.36 -1.81 12.57
C LEU A 126 9.96 -1.21 12.56
N GLU A 127 9.79 -0.03 11.94
CA GLU A 127 8.52 0.70 11.93
C GLU A 127 7.45 0.09 11.01
N LEU A 128 7.86 -0.65 9.98
CA LEU A 128 6.96 -1.37 9.09
C LEU A 128 6.54 -2.74 9.63
N LYS A 129 7.24 -3.25 10.63
CA LYS A 129 6.90 -4.54 11.26
C LYS A 129 5.46 -4.51 11.78
N GLY A 130 4.62 -5.40 11.28
CA GLY A 130 3.20 -5.50 11.62
C GLY A 130 2.26 -4.53 10.87
N LYS A 131 2.81 -3.51 10.15
CA LYS A 131 1.97 -2.56 9.39
C LYS A 131 1.77 -2.95 7.93
N LEU A 132 2.74 -3.65 7.34
CA LEU A 132 2.68 -4.06 5.93
C LEU A 132 1.71 -5.23 5.68
N GLY A 133 1.38 -6.02 6.68
CA GLY A 133 0.44 -7.15 6.56
C GLY A 133 -1.03 -6.74 6.64
N ALA A 134 -1.37 -5.76 7.49
CA ALA A 134 -2.75 -5.36 7.74
C ALA A 134 -3.30 -4.35 6.71
N ASP A 135 -2.45 -3.41 6.23
CA ASP A 135 -2.91 -2.30 5.38
C ASP A 135 -2.65 -2.50 3.87
N ILE A 136 -1.79 -3.44 3.48
CA ILE A 136 -1.36 -3.55 2.07
C ILE A 136 -2.19 -4.56 1.29
N GLY A 137 -3.09 -5.31 1.98
CA GLY A 137 -3.89 -6.30 1.24
C GLY A 137 -2.99 -7.16 0.33
N VAL A 138 -1.80 -7.52 0.78
CA VAL A 138 -1.08 -8.64 0.22
C VAL A 138 -1.92 -9.84 0.60
N HIS A 139 -2.96 -10.08 -0.19
CA HIS A 139 -3.50 -11.41 -0.32
C HIS A 139 -2.31 -12.25 -0.82
N VAL A 140 -1.47 -12.72 0.12
CA VAL A 140 -0.87 -14.01 -0.09
C VAL A 140 -2.08 -14.86 -0.45
N ASN A 141 -2.13 -15.40 -1.66
CA ASN A 141 -3.11 -16.37 -2.09
C ASN A 141 -2.96 -17.62 -1.22
N VAL A 142 -3.31 -17.49 0.03
CA VAL A 142 -3.75 -18.55 0.91
C VAL A 142 -5.26 -18.54 0.73
N GLY A 143 -5.77 -19.59 0.17
CA GLY A 143 -7.15 -19.75 -0.24
C GLY A 143 -8.12 -19.06 0.71
N THR A 144 -9.23 -18.58 0.16
CA THR A 144 -10.33 -17.87 0.81
C THR A 144 -10.57 -18.37 2.24
N ASP A 145 -9.80 -17.84 3.18
CA ASP A 145 -10.03 -18.14 4.58
C ASP A 145 -11.03 -17.11 5.09
N SER A 146 -12.30 -17.49 5.09
CA SER A 146 -13.40 -16.70 5.65
C SER A 146 -13.07 -16.16 7.04
N GLN A 147 -12.20 -16.84 7.77
CA GLN A 147 -11.71 -16.44 9.08
C GLN A 147 -10.80 -15.20 9.05
N SER A 148 -9.96 -15.07 8.03
CA SER A 148 -9.11 -13.88 7.85
C SER A 148 -9.95 -12.64 7.55
N ASP A 149 -10.96 -12.78 6.71
CA ASP A 149 -11.88 -11.67 6.37
C ASP A 149 -12.72 -11.23 7.57
N ILE A 150 -13.18 -12.19 8.40
CA ILE A 150 -13.88 -11.90 9.65
C ILE A 150 -12.98 -11.16 10.64
N LEU A 151 -11.73 -11.60 10.80
CA LEU A 151 -10.74 -10.95 11.67
C LEU A 151 -10.51 -9.50 11.27
N GLN A 152 -10.24 -9.26 9.98
CA GLN A 152 -10.01 -7.92 9.45
C GLN A 152 -11.23 -7.00 9.64
N ALA A 153 -12.44 -7.52 9.43
CA ALA A 153 -13.67 -6.77 9.65
C ALA A 153 -13.84 -6.35 11.11
N LEU A 154 -13.54 -7.24 12.07
CA LEU A 154 -13.63 -6.93 13.50
C LEU A 154 -12.61 -5.86 13.93
N VAL A 155 -11.38 -5.95 13.43
CA VAL A 155 -10.33 -4.94 13.68
C VAL A 155 -10.71 -3.60 13.07
N ALA A 156 -11.27 -3.59 11.86
CA ALA A 156 -11.78 -2.38 11.20
C ALA A 156 -12.93 -1.72 11.96
N LEU A 157 -13.72 -2.50 12.70
CA LEU A 157 -14.78 -2.03 13.59
C LEU A 157 -14.26 -1.51 14.95
N GLY A 158 -12.94 -1.56 15.18
CA GLY A 158 -12.29 -0.99 16.37
C GLY A 158 -12.02 -1.96 17.52
N TYR A 159 -12.24 -3.27 17.33
CA TYR A 159 -11.88 -4.28 18.32
C TYR A 159 -10.37 -4.54 18.28
N SER A 160 -9.77 -4.89 19.44
CA SER A 160 -8.36 -5.26 19.49
C SER A 160 -8.09 -6.57 18.75
N ASP A 161 -6.88 -6.73 18.19
CA ASP A 161 -6.46 -7.99 17.53
C ASP A 161 -6.65 -9.20 18.44
N ARG A 162 -6.46 -9.02 19.75
CA ARG A 162 -6.60 -10.08 20.75
C ARG A 162 -8.07 -10.50 20.94
N ASP A 163 -8.98 -9.54 21.05
CA ASP A 163 -10.41 -9.80 21.24
C ASP A 163 -11.03 -10.37 19.97
N ALA A 164 -10.65 -9.83 18.81
CA ALA A 164 -11.06 -10.33 17.51
C ALA A 164 -10.60 -11.78 17.28
N ALA A 165 -9.34 -12.11 17.64
CA ALA A 165 -8.81 -13.47 17.54
C ALA A 165 -9.49 -14.44 18.52
N LEU A 166 -9.86 -14.00 19.72
CA LEU A 166 -10.62 -14.82 20.68
C LEU A 166 -12.04 -15.11 20.19
N ALA A 167 -12.72 -14.09 19.65
CA ALA A 167 -14.04 -14.25 19.08
C ALA A 167 -14.02 -15.21 17.87
N LEU A 168 -12.99 -15.12 17.04
CA LEU A 168 -12.81 -16.00 15.88
C LEU A 168 -12.64 -17.46 16.27
N LYS A 169 -11.88 -17.76 17.33
CA LYS A 169 -11.66 -19.13 17.83
C LYS A 169 -12.96 -19.82 18.27
N ALA A 170 -13.98 -19.06 18.66
CA ALA A 170 -15.28 -19.57 19.06
C ALA A 170 -16.22 -19.89 17.89
N LEU A 171 -15.84 -19.53 16.66
CA LEU A 171 -16.66 -19.71 15.47
C LEU A 171 -16.35 -21.04 14.76
N PRO A 172 -17.35 -21.66 14.08
CA PRO A 172 -17.10 -22.79 13.19
C PRO A 172 -16.13 -22.42 12.06
N LYS A 173 -15.27 -23.36 11.66
CA LYS A 173 -14.26 -23.13 10.62
C LYS A 173 -14.85 -22.79 9.25
N ASP A 174 -16.01 -23.31 8.94
CA ASP A 174 -16.68 -23.17 7.64
C ASP A 174 -17.77 -22.09 7.61
N ILE A 175 -17.79 -21.20 8.62
CA ILE A 175 -18.80 -20.13 8.68
C ILE A 175 -18.57 -19.09 7.58
N GLY A 176 -19.63 -18.68 6.91
CA GLY A 176 -19.55 -17.60 5.93
C GLY A 176 -19.19 -16.24 6.58
N VAL A 177 -18.48 -15.38 5.86
CA VAL A 177 -17.94 -14.11 6.36
C VAL A 177 -19.00 -13.26 7.05
N SER A 178 -20.18 -13.07 6.42
CA SER A 178 -21.29 -12.25 6.96
C SER A 178 -21.84 -12.78 8.28
N ASP A 179 -22.05 -14.07 8.37
CA ASP A 179 -22.61 -14.70 9.57
C ASP A 179 -21.55 -14.85 10.66
N GLY A 180 -20.30 -15.02 10.27
CA GLY A 180 -19.15 -15.01 11.17
C GLY A 180 -18.99 -13.67 11.86
N ILE A 181 -19.05 -12.56 11.11
CA ILE A 181 -18.98 -11.19 11.68
C ILE A 181 -20.13 -10.97 12.68
N LYS A 182 -21.36 -11.29 12.31
CA LYS A 182 -22.53 -11.13 13.21
C LYS A 182 -22.38 -11.96 14.51
N SER A 183 -21.91 -13.19 14.40
CA SER A 183 -21.73 -14.07 15.55
C SER A 183 -20.60 -13.61 16.46
N ALA A 184 -19.48 -13.15 15.88
CA ALA A 184 -18.37 -12.58 16.63
C ALA A 184 -18.78 -11.31 17.38
N LEU A 185 -19.50 -10.40 16.73
CA LEU A 185 -19.99 -9.17 17.35
C LEU A 185 -20.93 -9.47 18.54
N LYS A 186 -21.81 -10.48 18.42
CA LYS A 186 -22.66 -10.91 19.55
C LYS A 186 -21.83 -11.47 20.72
N ALA A 187 -20.72 -12.13 20.46
CA ALA A 187 -19.83 -12.65 21.49
C ALA A 187 -19.03 -11.53 22.18
N LEU A 188 -18.64 -10.49 21.43
CA LEU A 188 -17.86 -9.35 21.92
C LEU A 188 -18.72 -8.28 22.61
N ALA A 189 -20.02 -8.25 22.37
CA ALA A 189 -20.96 -7.30 22.98
C ALA A 189 -21.40 -7.68 24.41
N LYS A 190 -20.85 -8.78 24.97
CA LYS A 190 -21.04 -9.18 26.38
C LYS A 190 -19.87 -8.71 27.22
#